data_5f2edcf45b0c9c2c6487c491445e240e
#
_entry.id   5f2edcf45b0c9c2c6487c491445e240e
#
_cell.length_a   1.000
_cell.length_b   1.000
_cell.length_c   1.000
_cell.angle_alpha   90.00
_cell.angle_beta   90.00
_cell.angle_gamma   90.00
#
_symmetry.space_group_name_H-M   'P 1'
#
loop_
_entity.id
_entity.type
_entity.pdbx_description
1 polymer ?
#
loop_
_entity_poly.entity_id
_entity_poly.type
_entity_poly.pdbx_seq_one_letter_code
_entity_poly.pdbx_strand_id
1 'polypeptide(L)'
;MLKKIYNKVTHEWDTSVEEALKSFIRLPALSPDFDKKWEENGVLLKALEDAQAWAEKQGIKGLRCEIIKDDGFTPCLFVEVDATSDKKFERSVFFYGHLDKQPPNEGWDPDKSAWEPVIQNGRLYGRGAVDDGYAFYTSLAAVKALQTLGIPHPRCVGLFETCEESSSRHYESYLKEAEQKLGDIGLVIALDSCCGDYDRLWVTSSLRGMLGGTIEVRTLNVGVHSGEASGIVPESFMIVRRLLDRIEDSRTGEIIPRVFQTKISEEIHKQNVGVAESLGDRIFAAYPWHGKTEPLTKDACEALLNRSWRPELTVTGVDGMPSVENAGNVMRPYTTVKIGMRLPPDVDAEKASTALEEIITAEPPFNADVKYVPTVASNGWSAKAAAPWITKAF
;
A
#
# COMPACT_ATOMS: atom_id res chain seq x y z
N MET A 1 14.67 -26.26 18.08
CA MET A 1 15.34 -25.09 17.45
C MET A 1 14.40 -23.91 17.40
N LEU A 2 13.26 -24.00 16.74
CA LEU A 2 12.28 -22.90 16.59
C LEU A 2 11.91 -22.22 17.92
N LYS A 3 11.56 -22.98 18.98
CA LYS A 3 11.25 -22.40 20.30
C LYS A 3 12.39 -21.53 20.89
N LYS A 4 13.66 -21.90 20.65
CA LYS A 4 14.79 -21.09 21.11
C LYS A 4 14.92 -19.80 20.33
N ILE A 5 14.69 -19.84 19.01
CA ILE A 5 14.68 -18.65 18.15
C ILE A 5 13.55 -17.73 18.58
N TYR A 6 12.32 -18.26 18.72
CA TYR A 6 11.14 -17.51 19.16
C TYR A 6 11.42 -16.80 20.50
N ASN A 7 11.86 -17.53 21.51
CA ASN A 7 12.16 -16.93 22.83
C ASN A 7 13.24 -15.84 22.74
N LYS A 8 14.24 -16.03 21.86
CA LYS A 8 15.29 -15.03 21.70
C LYS A 8 14.81 -13.78 20.99
N VAL A 9 14.02 -13.94 19.93
CA VAL A 9 13.41 -12.79 19.22
C VAL A 9 12.44 -12.03 20.13
N THR A 10 11.61 -12.74 20.91
CA THR A 10 10.73 -12.11 21.90
C THR A 10 11.54 -11.30 22.91
N HIS A 11 12.64 -11.85 23.41
CA HIS A 11 13.53 -11.13 24.33
C HIS A 11 14.12 -9.86 23.69
N GLU A 12 14.57 -9.92 22.41
CA GLU A 12 15.08 -8.75 21.69
C GLU A 12 13.97 -7.70 21.50
N TRP A 13 12.74 -8.15 21.22
CA TRP A 13 11.59 -7.27 21.15
C TRP A 13 11.38 -6.52 22.46
N ASP A 14 11.20 -7.25 23.56
CA ASP A 14 10.87 -6.70 24.87
C ASP A 14 11.97 -5.78 25.44
N THR A 15 13.23 -6.03 25.10
CA THR A 15 14.37 -5.31 25.70
C THR A 15 14.97 -4.22 24.82
N SER A 16 14.63 -4.15 23.55
CA SER A 16 15.28 -3.23 22.60
C SER A 16 14.38 -2.71 21.51
N VAL A 17 13.68 -3.60 20.77
CA VAL A 17 12.91 -3.21 19.57
C VAL A 17 11.70 -2.34 19.92
N GLU A 18 10.94 -2.73 20.94
CA GLU A 18 9.72 -2.01 21.35
C GLU A 18 9.96 -0.54 21.63
N GLU A 19 10.99 -0.21 22.42
CA GLU A 19 11.31 1.19 22.76
C GLU A 19 11.87 1.97 21.55
N ALA A 20 12.64 1.32 20.68
CA ALA A 20 13.12 1.94 19.44
C ALA A 20 11.95 2.27 18.50
N LEU A 21 11.01 1.34 18.34
CA LEU A 21 9.81 1.53 17.54
C LEU A 21 8.90 2.62 18.11
N LYS A 22 8.72 2.68 19.45
CA LYS A 22 8.00 3.78 20.11
C LYS A 22 8.67 5.14 19.85
N SER A 23 9.99 5.18 19.89
CA SER A 23 10.74 6.41 19.57
C SER A 23 10.54 6.83 18.13
N PHE A 24 10.55 5.88 17.21
CA PHE A 24 10.23 6.13 15.80
C PHE A 24 8.79 6.63 15.61
N ILE A 25 7.79 6.05 16.28
CA ILE A 25 6.39 6.49 16.19
C ILE A 25 6.26 7.97 16.56
N ARG A 26 6.99 8.47 17.56
CA ARG A 26 6.96 9.87 17.99
C ARG A 26 7.51 10.86 16.97
N LEU A 27 8.30 10.39 16.01
CA LEU A 27 8.81 11.26 14.92
C LEU A 27 7.73 11.41 13.85
N PRO A 28 7.28 12.63 13.53
CA PRO A 28 6.34 12.86 12.44
C PRO A 28 7.08 12.89 11.08
N ALA A 29 7.70 11.76 10.73
CA ALA A 29 8.47 11.59 9.50
C ALA A 29 7.55 11.44 8.29
N LEU A 30 6.82 12.50 7.94
CA LEU A 30 5.87 12.49 6.84
C LEU A 30 6.57 12.34 5.49
N SER A 31 5.97 11.56 4.62
CA SER A 31 6.41 11.40 3.23
C SER A 31 6.32 12.72 2.45
N PRO A 32 7.14 12.93 1.41
CA PRO A 32 7.25 14.21 0.67
C PRO A 32 5.94 14.75 0.08
N ASP A 33 4.98 13.89 -0.26
CA ASP A 33 3.70 14.37 -0.76
C ASP A 33 2.86 15.04 0.32
N PHE A 34 3.10 14.72 1.57
CA PHE A 34 2.38 15.25 2.73
C PHE A 34 3.16 16.33 3.48
N ASP A 35 4.48 16.41 3.28
CA ASP A 35 5.32 17.47 3.84
C ASP A 35 6.26 18.04 2.78
N LYS A 36 5.88 19.17 2.21
CA LYS A 36 6.68 19.84 1.16
C LYS A 36 7.99 20.47 1.70
N LYS A 37 8.17 20.50 3.02
CA LYS A 37 9.38 21.00 3.70
C LYS A 37 10.25 19.87 4.27
N TRP A 38 10.02 18.64 3.86
CA TRP A 38 10.72 17.45 4.35
C TRP A 38 12.25 17.59 4.34
N GLU A 39 12.81 18.29 3.33
CA GLU A 39 14.25 18.50 3.23
C GLU A 39 14.73 19.55 4.24
N GLU A 40 13.97 20.65 4.41
CA GLU A 40 14.31 21.74 5.32
C GLU A 40 14.23 21.33 6.79
N ASN A 41 13.21 20.54 7.16
CA ASN A 41 12.99 20.14 8.55
C ASN A 41 13.86 18.96 8.99
N GLY A 42 14.38 18.16 8.04
CA GLY A 42 15.31 17.08 8.29
C GLY A 42 14.74 15.86 9.06
N VAL A 43 13.41 15.77 9.23
CA VAL A 43 12.80 14.70 10.04
C VAL A 43 12.98 13.32 9.43
N LEU A 44 12.94 13.21 8.08
CA LEU A 44 13.21 11.95 7.39
C LEU A 44 14.65 11.47 7.61
N LEU A 45 15.62 12.39 7.50
CA LEU A 45 17.02 12.08 7.80
C LEU A 45 17.19 11.65 9.26
N LYS A 46 16.55 12.36 10.18
CA LYS A 46 16.59 12.03 11.62
C LYS A 46 16.05 10.63 11.90
N ALA A 47 15.00 10.19 11.21
CA ALA A 47 14.47 8.83 11.35
C ALA A 47 15.53 7.77 10.98
N LEU A 48 16.27 8.00 9.89
CA LEU A 48 17.35 7.09 9.49
C LEU A 48 18.56 7.14 10.44
N GLU A 49 18.95 8.32 10.91
CA GLU A 49 20.04 8.50 11.88
C GLU A 49 19.75 7.76 13.20
N ASP A 50 18.50 7.85 13.69
CA ASP A 50 18.07 7.15 14.89
C ASP A 50 18.05 5.63 14.70
N ALA A 51 17.57 5.17 13.53
CA ALA A 51 17.59 3.77 13.16
C ALA A 51 19.03 3.22 13.05
N GLN A 52 19.93 3.94 12.39
CA GLN A 52 21.35 3.61 12.31
C GLN A 52 21.99 3.54 13.69
N ALA A 53 21.79 4.58 14.51
CA ALA A 53 22.36 4.64 15.86
C ALA A 53 21.85 3.50 16.76
N TRP A 54 20.59 3.09 16.59
CA TRP A 54 20.06 1.90 17.27
C TRP A 54 20.74 0.63 16.79
N ALA A 55 20.86 0.43 15.47
CA ALA A 55 21.47 -0.76 14.87
C ALA A 55 22.91 -0.97 15.32
N GLU A 56 23.73 0.07 15.34
CA GLU A 56 25.14 0.05 15.74
C GLU A 56 25.32 -0.40 17.21
N LYS A 57 24.32 -0.12 18.06
CA LYS A 57 24.34 -0.54 19.47
C LYS A 57 23.94 -2.01 19.69
N GLN A 58 23.41 -2.70 18.66
CA GLN A 58 22.93 -4.07 18.84
C GLN A 58 24.02 -5.13 18.97
N GLY A 59 25.27 -4.81 18.67
CA GLY A 59 26.38 -5.77 18.74
C GLY A 59 26.29 -6.88 17.69
N ILE A 60 25.64 -6.64 16.57
CA ILE A 60 25.55 -7.57 15.44
C ILE A 60 26.91 -7.61 14.75
N LYS A 61 27.51 -8.80 14.67
CA LYS A 61 28.84 -8.98 14.06
C LYS A 61 28.74 -8.76 12.55
N GLY A 62 29.69 -7.99 12.00
CA GLY A 62 29.77 -7.68 10.57
C GLY A 62 28.68 -6.71 10.08
N LEU A 63 27.97 -6.03 10.98
CA LEU A 63 27.00 -4.99 10.62
C LEU A 63 27.71 -3.73 10.12
N ARG A 64 27.23 -3.19 9.04
CA ARG A 64 27.55 -1.87 8.47
C ARG A 64 26.27 -1.15 8.09
N CYS A 65 26.18 0.12 8.39
CA CYS A 65 25.07 0.98 8.00
C CYS A 65 25.60 2.22 7.29
N GLU A 66 24.94 2.65 6.22
CA GLU A 66 25.32 3.82 5.43
C GLU A 66 24.04 4.57 5.02
N ILE A 67 23.94 5.85 5.37
CA ILE A 67 22.87 6.70 4.88
C ILE A 67 23.31 7.27 3.53
N ILE A 68 22.55 6.95 2.48
CA ILE A 68 22.75 7.45 1.13
C ILE A 68 21.81 8.63 0.95
N LYS A 69 22.33 9.76 0.47
CA LYS A 69 21.55 10.95 0.21
C LYS A 69 22.10 11.71 -0.99
N ASP A 70 21.32 11.79 -2.04
CA ASP A 70 21.56 12.63 -3.21
C ASP A 70 20.79 13.95 -3.10
N ASP A 71 21.29 15.01 -3.74
CA ASP A 71 20.64 16.32 -3.75
C ASP A 71 19.23 16.21 -4.37
N GLY A 72 18.22 16.68 -3.64
CA GLY A 72 16.82 16.65 -4.03
C GLY A 72 16.13 15.28 -3.90
N PHE A 73 16.86 14.25 -3.42
CA PHE A 73 16.32 12.91 -3.17
C PHE A 73 16.10 12.72 -1.66
N THR A 74 15.06 11.98 -1.32
CA THR A 74 14.84 11.54 0.05
C THR A 74 15.93 10.58 0.49
N PRO A 75 16.46 10.67 1.72
CA PRO A 75 17.55 9.81 2.15
C PRO A 75 17.11 8.34 2.23
N CYS A 76 18.06 7.42 2.04
CA CYS A 76 17.86 5.98 2.12
C CYS A 76 18.95 5.36 3.03
N LEU A 77 18.58 4.37 3.84
CA LEU A 77 19.53 3.64 4.71
C LEU A 77 19.87 2.31 4.09
N PHE A 78 21.13 2.14 3.70
CA PHE A 78 21.71 0.86 3.31
C PHE A 78 22.26 0.15 4.54
N VAL A 79 21.95 -1.14 4.65
CA VAL A 79 22.41 -1.99 5.73
C VAL A 79 23.04 -3.24 5.15
N GLU A 80 24.14 -3.68 5.74
CA GLU A 80 24.80 -4.93 5.38
C GLU A 80 25.25 -5.67 6.64
N VAL A 81 25.06 -6.98 6.65
CA VAL A 81 25.59 -7.90 7.68
C VAL A 81 26.33 -9.04 6.99
N ASP A 82 27.58 -9.27 7.37
CA ASP A 82 28.40 -10.35 6.81
C ASP A 82 27.75 -11.72 7.07
N ALA A 83 27.92 -12.65 6.12
CA ALA A 83 27.58 -14.04 6.32
C ALA A 83 28.39 -14.64 7.49
N THR A 84 27.82 -15.58 8.20
CA THR A 84 28.59 -16.45 9.07
C THR A 84 29.54 -17.30 8.21
N SER A 85 30.67 -17.79 8.78
CA SER A 85 31.73 -18.51 8.06
C SER A 85 31.31 -19.84 7.40
N ASP A 86 30.02 -20.15 7.35
CA ASP A 86 29.47 -21.35 6.71
C ASP A 86 29.36 -21.17 5.20
N LYS A 87 30.18 -21.82 4.43
CA LYS A 87 30.23 -21.78 2.96
C LYS A 87 28.97 -22.30 2.24
N LYS A 88 27.93 -22.67 2.97
CA LYS A 88 26.65 -23.17 2.38
C LYS A 88 25.76 -22.11 1.76
N PHE A 89 26.04 -20.86 2.04
CA PHE A 89 25.22 -19.75 1.55
C PHE A 89 25.90 -19.07 0.38
N GLU A 90 25.42 -19.35 -0.82
CA GLU A 90 25.92 -18.74 -2.07
C GLU A 90 25.23 -17.40 -2.37
N ARG A 91 24.05 -17.16 -1.81
CA ARG A 91 23.20 -16.02 -2.11
C ARG A 91 22.79 -15.26 -0.86
N SER A 92 22.58 -13.97 -1.01
CA SER A 92 22.20 -13.05 0.07
C SER A 92 20.69 -13.01 0.32
N VAL A 93 20.31 -12.58 1.52
CA VAL A 93 18.93 -12.16 1.84
C VAL A 93 18.85 -10.64 1.74
N PHE A 94 17.83 -10.15 1.07
CA PHE A 94 17.55 -8.73 0.96
C PHE A 94 16.34 -8.35 1.81
N PHE A 95 16.49 -7.34 2.66
CA PHE A 95 15.43 -6.72 3.44
C PHE A 95 14.98 -5.43 2.77
N TYR A 96 13.69 -5.26 2.62
CA TYR A 96 13.06 -4.02 2.21
C TYR A 96 12.16 -3.49 3.33
N GLY A 97 12.07 -2.18 3.43
CA GLY A 97 11.15 -1.47 4.29
C GLY A 97 11.27 0.04 4.09
N HIS A 98 10.39 0.81 4.75
CA HIS A 98 10.45 2.27 4.70
C HIS A 98 10.28 2.93 6.07
N LEU A 99 10.78 4.16 6.19
CA LEU A 99 10.77 4.93 7.44
C LEU A 99 10.13 6.32 7.28
N ASP A 100 9.42 6.56 6.17
CA ASP A 100 8.46 7.65 6.04
C ASP A 100 7.05 7.19 6.41
N LYS A 101 6.11 8.11 6.48
CA LYS A 101 4.78 7.86 7.05
C LYS A 101 3.68 8.62 6.34
N GLN A 102 2.49 8.04 6.35
CA GLN A 102 1.23 8.74 6.08
C GLN A 102 0.93 9.82 7.14
N PRO A 103 0.08 10.81 6.82
CA PRO A 103 -0.46 11.75 7.79
C PRO A 103 -1.15 11.05 8.97
N PRO A 104 -1.36 11.77 10.08
CA PRO A 104 -2.02 11.20 11.26
C PRO A 104 -3.42 10.66 10.97
N ASN A 105 -4.14 11.26 9.99
CA ASN A 105 -5.55 10.99 9.70
C ASN A 105 -6.48 11.24 10.92
N GLU A 106 -7.78 11.16 10.68
CA GLU A 106 -8.81 11.27 11.71
C GLU A 106 -9.34 9.90 12.13
N GLY A 107 -10.14 9.85 13.20
CA GLY A 107 -10.82 8.63 13.64
C GLY A 107 -10.04 7.75 14.63
N TRP A 108 -8.97 8.28 15.24
CA TRP A 108 -8.33 7.61 16.37
C TRP A 108 -9.28 7.50 17.57
N ASP A 109 -9.20 6.39 18.30
CA ASP A 109 -9.90 6.27 19.59
C ASP A 109 -9.45 7.38 20.54
N PRO A 110 -10.29 7.83 21.50
CA PRO A 110 -9.99 8.97 22.36
C PRO A 110 -8.72 8.84 23.21
N ASP A 111 -8.27 7.61 23.46
CA ASP A 111 -7.06 7.27 24.23
C ASP A 111 -5.85 6.94 23.36
N LYS A 112 -5.94 7.17 22.04
CA LYS A 112 -4.89 6.88 21.06
C LYS A 112 -4.64 8.07 20.15
N SER A 113 -3.42 8.15 19.61
CA SER A 113 -3.05 9.16 18.63
C SER A 113 -1.96 8.64 17.68
N ALA A 114 -1.74 9.37 16.59
CA ALA A 114 -0.73 8.98 15.61
C ALA A 114 0.70 8.99 16.18
N TRP A 115 1.03 10.01 16.97
CA TRP A 115 2.42 10.28 17.39
C TRP A 115 2.74 9.95 18.84
N GLU A 116 1.77 9.48 19.61
CA GLU A 116 2.00 9.01 20.97
C GLU A 116 1.73 7.52 21.05
N PRO A 117 2.77 6.68 21.10
CA PRO A 117 2.62 5.23 21.10
C PRO A 117 1.95 4.74 22.37
N VAL A 118 0.94 3.91 22.23
CA VAL A 118 0.20 3.30 23.35
C VAL A 118 0.21 1.79 23.20
N ILE A 119 0.52 1.08 24.30
CA ILE A 119 0.30 -0.38 24.37
C ILE A 119 -0.99 -0.64 25.11
N GLN A 120 -1.92 -1.32 24.45
CA GLN A 120 -3.19 -1.70 25.04
C GLN A 120 -3.54 -3.14 24.65
N ASN A 121 -3.82 -3.99 25.61
CA ASN A 121 -4.14 -5.41 25.40
C ASN A 121 -3.08 -6.17 24.56
N GLY A 122 -1.79 -5.87 24.79
CA GLY A 122 -0.68 -6.49 24.09
C GLY A 122 -0.49 -6.01 22.65
N ARG A 123 -1.12 -4.91 22.25
CA ARG A 123 -0.98 -4.30 20.92
C ARG A 123 -0.40 -2.89 21.04
N LEU A 124 0.57 -2.60 20.19
CA LEU A 124 1.16 -1.27 20.05
C LEU A 124 0.38 -0.48 18.99
N TYR A 125 -0.09 0.70 19.37
CA TYR A 125 -0.80 1.63 18.50
C TYR A 125 0.04 2.88 18.26
N GLY A 126 0.08 3.34 17.01
CA GLY A 126 0.75 4.56 16.59
C GLY A 126 1.04 4.53 15.09
N ARG A 127 1.15 5.70 14.45
CA ARG A 127 1.46 5.82 13.03
C ARG A 127 2.89 5.35 12.75
N GLY A 128 3.08 4.45 11.76
CA GLY A 128 4.38 3.87 11.44
C GLY A 128 4.75 2.64 12.28
N ALA A 129 3.84 2.14 13.16
CA ALA A 129 4.12 0.96 13.97
C ALA A 129 4.24 -0.31 13.12
N VAL A 130 3.30 -0.52 12.19
CA VAL A 130 3.21 -1.70 11.30
C VAL A 130 3.42 -1.35 9.83
N ASP A 131 3.35 -0.09 9.51
CA ASP A 131 3.51 0.50 8.19
C ASP A 131 4.51 1.66 8.31
N ASP A 132 5.83 1.45 8.09
CA ASP A 132 6.52 0.14 8.05
C ASP A 132 7.71 0.10 9.03
N GLY A 133 7.72 0.98 10.04
CA GLY A 133 8.86 1.14 10.96
C GLY A 133 9.37 -0.16 11.58
N TYR A 134 8.50 -1.12 11.87
CA TYR A 134 8.92 -2.38 12.48
C TYR A 134 9.83 -3.22 11.59
N ALA A 135 9.74 -3.10 10.26
CA ALA A 135 10.51 -3.91 9.33
C ALA A 135 12.01 -3.79 9.55
N PHE A 136 12.52 -2.57 9.73
CA PHE A 136 13.94 -2.33 10.01
C PHE A 136 14.40 -3.03 11.29
N TYR A 137 13.71 -2.75 12.39
CA TYR A 137 14.12 -3.24 13.72
C TYR A 137 14.01 -4.75 13.85
N THR A 138 12.94 -5.35 13.33
CA THR A 138 12.71 -6.80 13.43
C THR A 138 13.62 -7.60 12.52
N SER A 139 13.96 -7.09 11.34
CA SER A 139 14.93 -7.72 10.44
C SER A 139 16.29 -7.87 11.11
N LEU A 140 16.79 -6.83 11.76
CA LEU A 140 18.07 -6.88 12.47
C LEU A 140 18.00 -7.69 13.77
N ALA A 141 16.87 -7.64 14.49
CA ALA A 141 16.66 -8.49 15.66
C ALA A 141 16.67 -9.99 15.31
N ALA A 142 16.11 -10.35 14.15
CA ALA A 142 16.17 -11.73 13.66
C ALA A 142 17.61 -12.18 13.38
N VAL A 143 18.41 -11.36 12.70
CA VAL A 143 19.84 -11.66 12.45
C VAL A 143 20.62 -11.78 13.77
N LYS A 144 20.41 -10.83 14.70
CA LYS A 144 21.03 -10.85 16.04
C LYS A 144 20.69 -12.13 16.81
N ALA A 145 19.41 -12.56 16.74
CA ALA A 145 18.97 -13.79 17.39
C ALA A 145 19.68 -15.02 16.83
N LEU A 146 19.83 -15.11 15.50
CA LEU A 146 20.59 -16.20 14.85
C LEU A 146 22.05 -16.21 15.31
N GLN A 147 22.74 -15.08 15.28
CA GLN A 147 24.12 -14.96 15.72
C GLN A 147 24.28 -15.34 17.20
N THR A 148 23.40 -14.87 18.08
CA THR A 148 23.43 -15.17 19.51
C THR A 148 23.26 -16.68 19.79
N LEU A 149 22.45 -17.35 18.98
CA LEU A 149 22.20 -18.79 19.09
C LEU A 149 23.25 -19.65 18.36
N GLY A 150 24.22 -19.03 17.69
CA GLY A 150 25.24 -19.74 16.89
C GLY A 150 24.63 -20.42 15.66
N ILE A 151 23.52 -19.91 15.15
CA ILE A 151 22.87 -20.44 13.94
C ILE A 151 23.44 -19.72 12.73
N PRO A 152 24.02 -20.45 11.76
CA PRO A 152 24.56 -19.86 10.55
C PRO A 152 23.48 -19.10 9.74
N HIS A 153 23.84 -17.95 9.18
CA HIS A 153 23.00 -17.18 8.28
C HIS A 153 23.79 -16.68 7.06
N PRO A 154 23.13 -16.45 5.91
CA PRO A 154 23.76 -15.84 4.75
C PRO A 154 24.13 -14.38 5.01
N ARG A 155 24.86 -13.78 4.08
CA ARG A 155 24.97 -12.32 4.01
C ARG A 155 23.58 -11.72 3.91
N CYS A 156 23.30 -10.68 4.70
CA CYS A 156 22.07 -9.95 4.66
C CYS A 156 22.36 -8.52 4.21
N VAL A 157 21.55 -8.00 3.30
CA VAL A 157 21.60 -6.61 2.85
C VAL A 157 20.20 -6.01 2.93
N GLY A 158 20.10 -4.70 3.08
CA GLY A 158 18.79 -4.03 3.13
C GLY A 158 18.87 -2.60 2.61
N LEU A 159 17.76 -2.14 2.03
CA LEU A 159 17.51 -0.75 1.68
C LEU A 159 16.20 -0.32 2.34
N PHE A 160 16.30 0.73 3.16
CA PHE A 160 15.15 1.30 3.87
C PHE A 160 14.97 2.75 3.41
N GLU A 161 13.94 2.98 2.63
CA GLU A 161 13.65 4.29 2.02
C GLU A 161 12.84 5.22 2.92
N THR A 162 12.69 6.46 2.48
CA THR A 162 11.86 7.48 3.13
C THR A 162 10.96 8.21 2.13
N CYS A 163 10.41 7.47 1.14
CA CYS A 163 9.52 8.00 0.11
C CYS A 163 8.49 6.98 -0.39
N GLU A 164 8.26 5.87 0.34
CA GLU A 164 7.33 4.82 -0.08
C GLU A 164 5.91 5.38 -0.20
N GLU A 165 5.45 6.10 0.80
CA GLU A 165 4.14 6.70 0.91
C GLU A 165 3.89 7.87 -0.08
N SER A 166 4.93 8.19 -0.86
CA SER A 166 4.93 9.11 -2.00
C SER A 166 5.35 8.43 -3.30
N SER A 167 5.04 7.13 -3.44
CA SER A 167 5.25 6.28 -4.63
C SER A 167 6.73 5.94 -4.92
N SER A 168 7.59 5.84 -3.92
CA SER A 168 8.98 5.34 -4.00
C SER A 168 9.80 5.96 -5.15
N ARG A 169 9.53 7.22 -5.48
CA ARG A 169 10.04 7.87 -6.71
C ARG A 169 11.56 7.92 -6.82
N HIS A 170 12.27 7.79 -5.71
CA HIS A 170 13.73 7.82 -5.67
C HIS A 170 14.37 6.43 -5.47
N TYR A 171 13.57 5.43 -5.11
CA TYR A 171 14.06 4.12 -4.71
C TYR A 171 14.80 3.37 -5.83
N GLU A 172 14.31 3.47 -7.07
CA GLU A 172 14.97 2.84 -8.22
C GLU A 172 16.40 3.36 -8.43
N SER A 173 16.66 4.65 -8.16
CA SER A 173 17.99 5.24 -8.25
C SER A 173 18.91 4.64 -7.20
N TYR A 174 18.45 4.49 -5.96
CA TYR A 174 19.23 3.86 -4.89
C TYR A 174 19.47 2.37 -5.12
N LEU A 175 18.50 1.66 -5.70
CA LEU A 175 18.72 0.27 -6.12
C LEU A 175 19.82 0.16 -7.15
N LYS A 176 19.86 1.04 -8.16
CA LYS A 176 20.93 1.07 -9.19
C LYS A 176 22.29 1.42 -8.58
N GLU A 177 22.35 2.40 -7.69
CA GLU A 177 23.59 2.77 -6.99
C GLU A 177 24.10 1.63 -6.12
N ALA A 178 23.21 0.96 -5.41
CA ALA A 178 23.55 -0.18 -4.55
C ALA A 178 23.76 -1.50 -5.31
N GLU A 179 23.50 -1.59 -6.60
CA GLU A 179 23.49 -2.85 -7.38
C GLU A 179 24.73 -3.70 -7.13
N GLN A 180 25.94 -3.11 -7.19
CA GLN A 180 27.18 -3.82 -6.94
C GLN A 180 27.33 -4.25 -5.48
N LYS A 181 26.78 -3.48 -4.53
CA LYS A 181 26.79 -3.78 -3.09
C LYS A 181 25.77 -4.86 -2.73
N LEU A 182 24.68 -4.99 -3.47
CA LEU A 182 23.62 -5.99 -3.21
C LEU A 182 24.11 -7.42 -3.46
N GLY A 183 24.83 -7.65 -4.56
CA GLY A 183 25.29 -8.97 -4.95
C GLY A 183 24.16 -9.91 -5.41
N ASP A 184 24.39 -11.22 -5.39
CA ASP A 184 23.36 -12.21 -5.80
C ASP A 184 22.33 -12.42 -4.67
N ILE A 185 21.08 -12.00 -4.91
CA ILE A 185 19.97 -12.09 -3.96
C ILE A 185 19.20 -13.41 -4.17
N GLY A 186 19.10 -14.20 -3.11
CA GLY A 186 18.35 -15.46 -3.09
C GLY A 186 16.95 -15.37 -2.49
N LEU A 187 16.74 -14.40 -1.63
CA LEU A 187 15.45 -14.17 -0.95
C LEU A 187 15.28 -12.67 -0.69
N VAL A 188 14.11 -12.17 -1.01
CA VAL A 188 13.66 -10.82 -0.61
C VAL A 188 12.64 -10.98 0.51
N ILE A 189 12.80 -10.22 1.58
CA ILE A 189 11.87 -10.12 2.70
C ILE A 189 11.40 -8.66 2.78
N ALA A 190 10.14 -8.42 2.43
CA ALA A 190 9.45 -7.16 2.60
C ALA A 190 8.35 -7.39 3.65
N LEU A 191 8.38 -6.62 4.72
CA LEU A 191 7.44 -6.79 5.85
C LEU A 191 6.28 -5.80 5.79
N ASP A 192 6.23 -4.98 4.75
CA ASP A 192 5.21 -3.97 4.47
C ASP A 192 3.91 -4.62 3.97
N SER A 193 3.20 -5.30 4.86
CA SER A 193 1.93 -5.94 4.54
C SER A 193 1.11 -6.21 5.80
N CYS A 194 -0.21 -6.01 5.68
CA CYS A 194 -1.14 -6.37 6.75
C CYS A 194 -1.23 -7.89 6.92
N CYS A 195 -1.43 -8.35 8.15
CA CYS A 195 -1.74 -9.75 8.46
C CYS A 195 -3.25 -9.98 8.62
N GLY A 196 -3.69 -11.20 8.36
CA GLY A 196 -5.09 -11.60 8.58
C GLY A 196 -5.42 -11.82 10.06
N ASP A 197 -4.45 -12.34 10.83
CA ASP A 197 -4.49 -12.48 12.28
C ASP A 197 -3.07 -12.51 12.85
N TYR A 198 -2.94 -12.53 14.17
CA TYR A 198 -1.64 -12.58 14.88
C TYR A 198 -1.20 -14.00 15.25
N ASP A 199 -1.97 -15.03 14.88
CA ASP A 199 -1.70 -16.42 15.26
C ASP A 199 -0.99 -17.21 14.15
N ARG A 200 -0.98 -16.67 12.91
CA ARG A 200 -0.42 -17.30 11.71
C ARG A 200 0.55 -16.39 11.01
N LEU A 201 1.51 -16.98 10.31
CA LEU A 201 2.30 -16.27 9.31
C LEU A 201 1.45 -16.06 8.06
N TRP A 202 1.31 -14.82 7.66
CA TRP A 202 0.64 -14.41 6.41
C TRP A 202 1.69 -14.03 5.38
N VAL A 203 1.50 -14.51 4.15
CA VAL A 203 2.39 -14.22 3.03
C VAL A 203 1.55 -13.62 1.90
N THR A 204 1.93 -12.42 1.46
CA THR A 204 1.30 -11.76 0.31
C THR A 204 1.66 -12.52 -0.96
N SER A 205 0.65 -13.01 -1.66
CA SER A 205 0.81 -13.76 -2.92
C SER A 205 0.39 -12.96 -4.15
N SER A 206 -0.27 -11.83 -3.98
CA SER A 206 -0.65 -10.95 -5.07
C SER A 206 -0.95 -9.53 -4.59
N LEU A 207 -0.70 -8.55 -5.46
CA LEU A 207 -1.06 -7.16 -5.27
C LEU A 207 -1.85 -6.70 -6.50
N ARG A 208 -2.94 -5.98 -6.27
CA ARG A 208 -3.73 -5.39 -7.37
C ARG A 208 -2.99 -4.21 -7.98
N GLY A 209 -3.10 -4.08 -9.30
CA GLY A 209 -2.73 -2.86 -10.02
C GLY A 209 -3.70 -1.72 -9.74
N MET A 210 -3.39 -0.56 -10.29
CA MET A 210 -4.20 0.66 -10.11
C MET A 210 -4.21 1.51 -11.37
N LEU A 211 -5.40 2.01 -11.72
CA LEU A 211 -5.59 3.15 -12.60
C LEU A 211 -6.18 4.30 -11.82
N GLY A 212 -5.84 5.51 -12.19
CA GLY A 212 -6.48 6.71 -11.69
C GLY A 212 -6.63 7.75 -12.80
N GLY A 213 -7.63 8.58 -12.68
CA GLY A 213 -7.84 9.67 -13.64
C GLY A 213 -8.98 10.59 -13.22
N THR A 214 -9.10 11.65 -14.00
CA THR A 214 -10.16 12.65 -13.83
C THR A 214 -11.02 12.70 -15.07
N ILE A 215 -12.33 12.60 -14.89
CA ILE A 215 -13.33 12.76 -15.94
C ILE A 215 -13.97 14.13 -15.79
N GLU A 216 -13.83 15.03 -16.76
CA GLU A 216 -14.56 16.28 -16.83
C GLU A 216 -15.62 16.18 -17.91
N VAL A 217 -16.86 16.54 -17.55
CA VAL A 217 -18.00 16.64 -18.47
C VAL A 217 -18.51 18.08 -18.44
N ARG A 218 -18.48 18.73 -19.59
CA ARG A 218 -18.96 20.10 -19.77
C ARG A 218 -20.13 20.16 -20.74
N THR A 219 -21.21 20.82 -20.33
CA THR A 219 -22.44 20.95 -21.12
C THR A 219 -22.82 22.41 -21.42
N LEU A 220 -22.33 23.35 -20.61
CA LEU A 220 -22.60 24.77 -20.71
C LEU A 220 -21.34 25.61 -20.50
N ASN A 221 -21.34 26.84 -20.96
CA ASN A 221 -20.23 27.77 -20.66
C ASN A 221 -20.41 28.46 -19.30
N VAL A 222 -21.65 28.68 -18.87
CA VAL A 222 -22.03 29.28 -17.58
C VAL A 222 -23.22 28.55 -16.99
N GLY A 223 -23.39 28.66 -15.67
CA GLY A 223 -24.57 28.12 -14.99
C GLY A 223 -25.83 28.85 -15.39
N VAL A 224 -26.95 28.11 -15.48
CA VAL A 224 -28.27 28.68 -15.83
C VAL A 224 -29.34 28.24 -14.80
N HIS A 225 -30.45 28.96 -14.72
CA HIS A 225 -31.53 28.64 -13.80
C HIS A 225 -32.15 27.28 -14.13
N SER A 226 -32.19 26.37 -13.15
CA SER A 226 -32.62 24.97 -13.36
C SER A 226 -34.14 24.89 -13.73
N GLY A 227 -34.99 25.81 -13.22
CA GLY A 227 -36.41 25.84 -13.54
C GLY A 227 -36.71 26.12 -15.01
N GLU A 228 -35.78 26.76 -15.73
CA GLU A 228 -35.93 27.06 -17.17
C GLU A 228 -35.20 26.02 -18.03
N ALA A 229 -34.06 25.51 -17.56
CA ALA A 229 -33.16 24.66 -18.34
C ALA A 229 -33.45 23.17 -18.20
N SER A 230 -34.10 22.74 -17.11
CA SER A 230 -34.39 21.31 -16.89
C SER A 230 -35.32 20.76 -17.98
N GLY A 231 -34.92 19.59 -18.52
CA GLY A 231 -35.63 18.95 -19.65
C GLY A 231 -35.17 19.45 -21.02
N ILE A 232 -34.38 20.52 -21.10
CA ILE A 232 -33.78 21.03 -22.33
C ILE A 232 -32.27 20.80 -22.33
N VAL A 233 -31.58 21.22 -21.26
CA VAL A 233 -30.14 21.08 -21.12
C VAL A 233 -29.84 19.72 -20.46
N PRO A 234 -28.96 18.89 -21.07
CA PRO A 234 -28.46 17.67 -20.40
C PRO A 234 -27.59 18.06 -19.20
N GLU A 235 -27.96 17.52 -18.06
CA GLU A 235 -27.24 17.77 -16.79
C GLU A 235 -25.89 17.06 -16.79
N SER A 236 -24.80 17.76 -16.44
CA SER A 236 -23.43 17.24 -16.55
C SER A 236 -23.18 16.00 -15.65
N PHE A 237 -23.74 15.96 -14.44
CA PHE A 237 -23.63 14.80 -13.56
C PHE A 237 -24.44 13.59 -14.05
N MET A 238 -25.56 13.80 -14.72
CA MET A 238 -26.28 12.72 -15.38
C MET A 238 -25.42 12.07 -16.46
N ILE A 239 -24.65 12.87 -17.21
CA ILE A 239 -23.72 12.33 -18.22
C ILE A 239 -22.59 11.56 -17.55
N VAL A 240 -21.99 12.09 -16.46
CA VAL A 240 -20.98 11.35 -15.67
C VAL A 240 -21.50 9.99 -15.27
N ARG A 241 -22.72 9.88 -14.70
CA ARG A 241 -23.30 8.58 -14.34
C ARG A 241 -23.39 7.63 -15.53
N ARG A 242 -23.81 8.11 -16.70
CA ARG A 242 -23.90 7.30 -17.93
C ARG A 242 -22.54 6.86 -18.46
N LEU A 243 -21.48 7.65 -18.24
CA LEU A 243 -20.11 7.25 -18.57
C LEU A 243 -19.59 6.19 -17.61
N LEU A 244 -19.87 6.32 -16.32
CA LEU A 244 -19.53 5.31 -15.33
C LEU A 244 -20.29 3.99 -15.56
N ASP A 245 -21.55 4.03 -15.99
CA ASP A 245 -22.35 2.84 -16.35
C ASP A 245 -21.78 2.04 -17.55
N ARG A 246 -20.83 2.61 -18.32
CA ARG A 246 -20.09 1.86 -19.34
C ARG A 246 -19.00 0.96 -18.74
N ILE A 247 -18.60 1.27 -17.53
CA ILE A 247 -17.49 0.62 -16.82
C ILE A 247 -18.01 -0.35 -15.77
N GLU A 248 -19.01 0.07 -15.00
CA GLU A 248 -19.56 -0.65 -13.86
C GLU A 248 -21.08 -0.80 -13.96
N ASP A 249 -21.60 -1.98 -13.65
CA ASP A 249 -23.04 -2.15 -13.40
C ASP A 249 -23.36 -1.60 -12.00
N SER A 250 -23.95 -0.42 -11.93
CA SER A 250 -24.28 0.27 -10.68
C SER A 250 -25.23 -0.49 -9.74
N ARG A 251 -25.85 -1.61 -10.19
CA ARG A 251 -26.71 -2.47 -9.36
C ARG A 251 -25.91 -3.54 -8.62
N THR A 252 -24.79 -4.00 -9.20
CA THR A 252 -24.01 -5.12 -8.70
C THR A 252 -22.59 -4.72 -8.28
N GLY A 253 -22.08 -3.60 -8.77
CA GLY A 253 -20.67 -3.18 -8.62
C GLY A 253 -19.73 -3.96 -9.54
N GLU A 254 -20.25 -4.78 -10.47
CA GLU A 254 -19.41 -5.56 -11.39
C GLU A 254 -18.84 -4.69 -12.50
N ILE A 255 -17.54 -4.78 -12.73
CA ILE A 255 -16.87 -4.10 -13.86
C ILE A 255 -17.15 -4.87 -15.15
N ILE A 256 -17.75 -4.18 -16.12
CA ILE A 256 -18.29 -4.78 -17.35
C ILE A 256 -17.19 -5.08 -18.40
N PRO A 257 -16.24 -4.15 -18.73
CA PRO A 257 -15.30 -4.39 -19.82
C PRO A 257 -14.28 -5.49 -19.48
N ARG A 258 -14.15 -6.43 -20.40
CA ARG A 258 -13.25 -7.59 -20.24
C ARG A 258 -11.76 -7.23 -20.16
N VAL A 259 -11.37 -6.07 -20.70
CA VAL A 259 -9.98 -5.59 -20.67
C VAL A 259 -9.46 -5.36 -19.26
N PHE A 260 -10.36 -5.13 -18.28
CA PHE A 260 -10.03 -4.95 -16.87
C PHE A 260 -10.09 -6.24 -16.05
N GLN A 261 -10.44 -7.37 -16.68
CA GLN A 261 -10.68 -8.63 -15.97
C GLN A 261 -9.57 -9.62 -16.22
N THR A 262 -9.37 -10.56 -15.31
CA THR A 262 -8.51 -11.72 -15.48
C THR A 262 -9.27 -13.01 -15.16
N LYS A 263 -8.74 -14.14 -15.65
CA LYS A 263 -9.28 -15.45 -15.30
C LYS A 263 -8.74 -15.90 -13.94
N ILE A 264 -9.62 -16.07 -12.99
CA ILE A 264 -9.29 -16.65 -11.69
C ILE A 264 -9.08 -18.17 -11.87
N SER A 265 -7.87 -18.66 -11.58
CA SER A 265 -7.56 -20.10 -11.66
C SER A 265 -8.16 -20.87 -10.48
N GLU A 266 -8.28 -22.18 -10.64
CA GLU A 266 -8.72 -23.08 -9.55
C GLU A 266 -7.79 -23.01 -8.33
N GLU A 267 -6.49 -22.81 -8.57
CA GLU A 267 -5.50 -22.67 -7.50
C GLU A 267 -5.74 -21.39 -6.69
N ILE A 268 -5.93 -20.25 -7.37
CA ILE A 268 -6.27 -18.97 -6.71
C ILE A 268 -7.57 -19.09 -5.93
N HIS A 269 -8.59 -19.71 -6.53
CA HIS A 269 -9.87 -19.94 -5.84
C HIS A 269 -9.67 -20.78 -4.58
N LYS A 270 -8.93 -21.89 -4.67
CA LYS A 270 -8.63 -22.78 -3.54
C LYS A 270 -7.86 -22.06 -2.42
N GLN A 271 -6.88 -21.20 -2.77
CA GLN A 271 -6.16 -20.38 -1.80
C GLN A 271 -7.13 -19.44 -1.05
N ASN A 272 -8.01 -18.75 -1.78
CA ASN A 272 -9.00 -17.85 -1.16
C ASN A 272 -10.02 -18.58 -0.30
N VAL A 273 -10.42 -19.81 -0.66
CA VAL A 273 -11.24 -20.67 0.23
C VAL A 273 -10.50 -20.93 1.55
N GLY A 274 -9.23 -21.32 1.50
CA GLY A 274 -8.44 -21.57 2.71
C GLY A 274 -8.28 -20.32 3.59
N VAL A 275 -8.11 -19.14 2.98
CA VAL A 275 -8.07 -17.85 3.70
C VAL A 275 -9.45 -17.55 4.30
N ALA A 276 -10.54 -17.76 3.56
CA ALA A 276 -11.90 -17.53 4.04
C ALA A 276 -12.24 -18.44 5.23
N GLU A 277 -11.90 -19.71 5.16
CA GLU A 277 -12.06 -20.67 6.28
C GLU A 277 -11.24 -20.25 7.51
N SER A 278 -10.04 -19.68 7.31
CA SER A 278 -9.15 -19.26 8.39
C SER A 278 -9.63 -17.99 9.08
N LEU A 279 -10.17 -17.03 8.34
CA LEU A 279 -10.58 -15.72 8.85
C LEU A 279 -12.06 -15.65 9.24
N GLY A 280 -12.94 -16.34 8.52
CA GLY A 280 -14.39 -16.32 8.75
C GLY A 280 -14.93 -14.88 8.76
N ASP A 281 -15.77 -14.57 9.75
CA ASP A 281 -16.42 -13.26 9.90
C ASP A 281 -15.45 -12.09 10.13
N ARG A 282 -14.19 -12.36 10.45
CA ARG A 282 -13.17 -11.30 10.62
C ARG A 282 -12.93 -10.50 9.34
N ILE A 283 -13.17 -11.10 8.17
CA ILE A 283 -13.07 -10.42 6.86
C ILE A 283 -13.99 -9.20 6.81
N PHE A 284 -15.19 -9.33 7.36
CA PHE A 284 -16.21 -8.28 7.36
C PHE A 284 -16.09 -7.36 8.59
N ALA A 285 -15.69 -7.93 9.73
CA ALA A 285 -15.52 -7.18 10.98
C ALA A 285 -14.36 -6.17 10.96
N ALA A 286 -13.47 -6.27 9.97
CA ALA A 286 -12.37 -5.31 9.77
C ALA A 286 -12.83 -3.92 9.32
N TYR A 287 -14.10 -3.76 8.90
CA TYR A 287 -14.63 -2.49 8.37
C TYR A 287 -15.58 -1.82 9.36
N PRO A 288 -15.49 -0.49 9.53
CA PRO A 288 -16.35 0.27 10.44
C PRO A 288 -17.74 0.54 9.80
N TRP A 289 -18.56 -0.50 9.68
CA TRP A 289 -19.88 -0.41 9.06
C TRP A 289 -20.77 0.63 9.73
N HIS A 290 -21.44 1.47 8.93
CA HIS A 290 -22.40 2.43 9.45
C HIS A 290 -23.81 1.81 9.48
N GLY A 291 -24.45 1.83 10.66
CA GLY A 291 -25.83 1.40 10.84
C GLY A 291 -26.07 -0.06 10.44
N LYS A 292 -26.92 -0.27 9.44
CA LYS A 292 -27.28 -1.60 8.91
C LYS A 292 -26.67 -1.88 7.54
N THR A 293 -25.63 -1.17 7.15
CA THR A 293 -24.95 -1.39 5.88
C THR A 293 -24.38 -2.81 5.83
N GLU A 294 -24.66 -3.51 4.75
CA GLU A 294 -24.18 -4.87 4.51
C GLU A 294 -23.07 -4.88 3.45
N PRO A 295 -22.17 -5.89 3.45
CA PRO A 295 -21.16 -6.05 2.40
C PRO A 295 -21.80 -6.39 1.05
N LEU A 296 -21.09 -6.13 -0.06
CA LEU A 296 -21.50 -6.48 -1.43
C LEU A 296 -21.81 -7.97 -1.59
N THR A 297 -21.12 -8.82 -0.83
CA THR A 297 -21.40 -10.26 -0.74
C THR A 297 -21.21 -10.73 0.70
N LYS A 298 -21.99 -11.71 1.12
CA LYS A 298 -21.84 -12.39 2.44
C LYS A 298 -20.96 -13.65 2.35
N ASP A 299 -20.58 -14.05 1.15
CA ASP A 299 -19.63 -15.14 0.94
C ASP A 299 -18.21 -14.61 1.14
N ALA A 300 -17.51 -15.18 2.12
CA ALA A 300 -16.17 -14.76 2.51
C ALA A 300 -15.14 -15.00 1.40
N CYS A 301 -15.24 -16.09 0.66
CA CYS A 301 -14.34 -16.39 -0.45
C CYS A 301 -14.57 -15.38 -1.60
N GLU A 302 -15.82 -15.12 -1.97
CA GLU A 302 -16.16 -14.13 -2.99
C GLU A 302 -15.72 -12.72 -2.59
N ALA A 303 -15.87 -12.33 -1.32
CA ALA A 303 -15.37 -11.06 -0.81
C ALA A 303 -13.84 -10.92 -0.94
N LEU A 304 -13.11 -11.99 -0.65
CA LEU A 304 -11.65 -12.01 -0.82
C LEU A 304 -11.26 -11.94 -2.30
N LEU A 305 -11.94 -12.67 -3.18
CA LEU A 305 -11.71 -12.60 -4.63
C LEU A 305 -12.00 -11.20 -5.19
N ASN A 306 -13.09 -10.55 -4.75
CA ASN A 306 -13.40 -9.17 -5.12
C ASN A 306 -12.27 -8.21 -4.69
N ARG A 307 -11.74 -8.40 -3.47
CA ARG A 307 -10.67 -7.56 -2.91
C ARG A 307 -9.31 -7.77 -3.58
N SER A 308 -9.03 -8.95 -4.12
CA SER A 308 -7.67 -9.32 -4.55
C SER A 308 -7.52 -9.64 -6.05
N TRP A 309 -8.56 -10.16 -6.72
CA TRP A 309 -8.47 -10.67 -8.08
C TRP A 309 -9.51 -10.14 -9.05
N ARG A 310 -10.42 -9.28 -8.59
CA ARG A 310 -11.39 -8.61 -9.47
C ARG A 310 -11.13 -7.11 -9.53
N PRO A 311 -11.44 -6.47 -10.68
CA PRO A 311 -11.37 -5.02 -10.77
C PRO A 311 -12.47 -4.38 -9.95
N GLU A 312 -12.25 -3.13 -9.54
CA GLU A 312 -13.21 -2.35 -8.77
C GLU A 312 -13.01 -0.86 -9.04
N LEU A 313 -14.12 -0.12 -9.16
CA LEU A 313 -14.13 1.31 -9.43
C LEU A 313 -14.56 2.08 -8.18
N THR A 314 -13.88 3.20 -7.90
CA THR A 314 -14.23 4.11 -6.82
C THR A 314 -14.17 5.56 -7.30
N VAL A 315 -15.18 6.36 -7.00
CA VAL A 315 -15.12 7.82 -7.14
C VAL A 315 -14.53 8.41 -5.88
N THR A 316 -13.37 9.05 -6.00
CA THR A 316 -12.58 9.57 -4.86
C THR A 316 -12.65 11.08 -4.68
N GLY A 317 -13.25 11.80 -5.64
CA GLY A 317 -13.41 13.24 -5.56
C GLY A 317 -14.41 13.76 -6.58
N VAL A 318 -15.02 14.90 -6.27
CA VAL A 318 -15.99 15.59 -7.16
C VAL A 318 -15.68 17.08 -7.12
N ASP A 319 -15.70 17.75 -8.29
CA ASP A 319 -15.64 19.18 -8.47
C ASP A 319 -16.76 19.66 -9.42
N GLY A 320 -17.02 20.97 -9.45
CA GLY A 320 -18.12 21.58 -10.21
C GLY A 320 -19.47 21.56 -9.47
N MET A 321 -19.52 20.99 -8.27
CA MET A 321 -20.69 20.99 -7.39
C MET A 321 -20.40 21.78 -6.10
N PRO A 322 -21.25 22.73 -5.68
CA PRO A 322 -21.10 23.39 -4.40
C PRO A 322 -21.43 22.43 -3.24
N SER A 323 -21.03 22.81 -2.04
CA SER A 323 -21.56 22.16 -0.84
C SER A 323 -23.08 22.29 -0.77
N VAL A 324 -23.74 21.39 -0.05
CA VAL A 324 -25.20 21.38 0.11
C VAL A 324 -25.70 22.73 0.62
N GLU A 325 -24.98 23.37 1.52
CA GLU A 325 -25.32 24.68 2.09
C GLU A 325 -25.26 25.81 1.06
N ASN A 326 -24.39 25.72 0.06
CA ASN A 326 -24.21 26.72 -1.00
C ASN A 326 -24.90 26.35 -2.30
N ALA A 327 -25.69 25.26 -2.31
CA ALA A 327 -26.39 24.80 -3.49
C ALA A 327 -27.65 25.66 -3.74
N GLY A 328 -27.86 26.05 -4.99
CA GLY A 328 -29.04 26.79 -5.45
C GLY A 328 -29.67 26.14 -6.68
N ASN A 329 -30.73 26.73 -7.20
CA ASN A 329 -31.47 26.25 -8.37
C ASN A 329 -30.71 26.52 -9.68
N VAL A 330 -29.52 25.94 -9.82
CA VAL A 330 -28.61 26.16 -10.95
C VAL A 330 -28.26 24.84 -11.63
N MET A 331 -28.45 24.77 -12.95
CA MET A 331 -27.83 23.75 -13.79
C MET A 331 -26.35 24.09 -13.95
N ARG A 332 -25.49 23.17 -13.54
CA ARG A 332 -24.06 23.39 -13.54
C ARG A 332 -23.46 23.30 -14.94
N PRO A 333 -22.47 24.15 -15.29
CA PRO A 333 -21.82 24.11 -16.59
C PRO A 333 -20.96 22.86 -16.80
N TYR A 334 -20.43 22.29 -15.73
CA TYR A 334 -19.60 21.10 -15.78
C TYR A 334 -19.70 20.29 -14.47
N THR A 335 -19.26 19.06 -14.54
CA THR A 335 -18.96 18.19 -13.40
C THR A 335 -17.65 17.47 -13.66
N THR A 336 -16.75 17.48 -12.69
CA THR A 336 -15.50 16.72 -12.72
C THR A 336 -15.51 15.67 -11.62
N VAL A 337 -15.16 14.43 -11.95
CA VAL A 337 -14.97 13.37 -10.96
C VAL A 337 -13.57 12.78 -11.06
N LYS A 338 -12.96 12.52 -9.91
CA LYS A 338 -11.72 11.75 -9.81
C LYS A 338 -12.09 10.31 -9.53
N ILE A 339 -11.56 9.40 -10.34
CA ILE A 339 -11.78 7.96 -10.20
C ILE A 339 -10.48 7.24 -9.88
N GLY A 340 -10.60 6.15 -9.12
CA GLY A 340 -9.58 5.13 -8.92
C GLY A 340 -10.15 3.78 -9.28
N MET A 341 -9.43 3.00 -10.07
CA MET A 341 -9.80 1.62 -10.40
C MET A 341 -8.70 0.67 -9.96
N ARG A 342 -9.06 -0.32 -9.16
CA ARG A 342 -8.15 -1.43 -8.86
C ARG A 342 -8.20 -2.45 -9.97
N LEU A 343 -7.03 -2.93 -10.40
CA LEU A 343 -6.90 -3.92 -11.45
C LEU A 343 -6.47 -5.28 -10.87
N PRO A 344 -6.94 -6.39 -11.42
CA PRO A 344 -6.38 -7.70 -11.09
C PRO A 344 -4.86 -7.74 -11.28
N PRO A 345 -4.12 -8.59 -10.54
CA PRO A 345 -2.66 -8.63 -10.57
C PRO A 345 -2.02 -8.81 -11.94
N ASP A 346 -2.69 -9.53 -12.85
CA ASP A 346 -2.15 -9.91 -14.16
C ASP A 346 -2.63 -9.01 -15.31
N VAL A 347 -3.37 -7.92 -15.01
CA VAL A 347 -3.84 -6.97 -16.04
C VAL A 347 -2.76 -5.94 -16.31
N ASP A 348 -2.46 -5.75 -17.61
CA ASP A 348 -1.54 -4.73 -18.11
C ASP A 348 -2.17 -3.33 -17.93
N ALA A 349 -1.60 -2.54 -17.03
CA ALA A 349 -2.17 -1.26 -16.64
C ALA A 349 -2.12 -0.21 -17.76
N GLU A 350 -1.11 -0.21 -18.62
CA GLU A 350 -1.01 0.73 -19.73
C GLU A 350 -2.11 0.47 -20.78
N LYS A 351 -2.33 -0.80 -21.14
CA LYS A 351 -3.43 -1.16 -22.04
C LYS A 351 -4.79 -0.88 -21.42
N ALA A 352 -4.94 -1.16 -20.12
CA ALA A 352 -6.15 -0.86 -19.39
C ALA A 352 -6.41 0.66 -19.32
N SER A 353 -5.38 1.48 -19.11
CA SER A 353 -5.49 2.95 -19.10
C SER A 353 -5.97 3.49 -20.46
N THR A 354 -5.37 3.02 -21.55
CA THR A 354 -5.79 3.39 -22.91
C THR A 354 -7.25 3.00 -23.18
N ALA A 355 -7.62 1.78 -22.82
CA ALA A 355 -9.00 1.32 -22.98
C ALA A 355 -10.00 2.11 -22.13
N LEU A 356 -9.61 2.51 -20.90
CA LEU A 356 -10.44 3.33 -20.05
C LEU A 356 -10.71 4.71 -20.66
N GLU A 357 -9.68 5.36 -21.20
CA GLU A 357 -9.82 6.61 -21.93
C GLU A 357 -10.76 6.48 -23.13
N GLU A 358 -10.58 5.46 -23.96
CA GLU A 358 -11.45 5.18 -25.12
C GLU A 358 -12.91 4.96 -24.69
N ILE A 359 -13.16 4.15 -23.65
CA ILE A 359 -14.53 3.87 -23.17
C ILE A 359 -15.21 5.15 -22.66
N ILE A 360 -14.47 6.01 -21.97
CA ILE A 360 -15.02 7.25 -21.41
C ILE A 360 -15.29 8.28 -22.50
N THR A 361 -14.36 8.45 -23.44
CA THR A 361 -14.42 9.56 -24.41
C THR A 361 -15.15 9.22 -25.70
N ALA A 362 -15.39 7.94 -26.01
CA ALA A 362 -16.11 7.53 -27.18
C ALA A 362 -17.59 7.96 -27.14
N GLU A 363 -18.08 8.55 -28.21
CA GLU A 363 -19.49 8.93 -28.42
C GLU A 363 -20.13 9.52 -27.16
N PRO A 364 -19.71 10.73 -26.74
CA PRO A 364 -20.22 11.35 -25.52
C PRO A 364 -21.75 11.54 -25.62
N PRO A 365 -22.50 11.18 -24.56
CA PRO A 365 -23.95 11.44 -24.57
C PRO A 365 -24.26 12.90 -24.86
N PHE A 366 -25.21 13.15 -25.76
CA PHE A 366 -25.63 14.49 -26.19
C PHE A 366 -24.52 15.35 -26.81
N ASN A 367 -23.45 14.74 -27.34
CA ASN A 367 -22.25 15.41 -27.83
C ASN A 367 -21.64 16.39 -26.81
N ALA A 368 -21.72 16.08 -25.52
CA ALA A 368 -21.09 16.88 -24.48
C ALA A 368 -19.56 16.88 -24.63
N ASP A 369 -18.91 17.94 -24.17
CA ASP A 369 -17.45 17.99 -24.09
C ASP A 369 -17.00 17.11 -22.91
N VAL A 370 -16.40 15.95 -23.23
CA VAL A 370 -15.89 14.96 -22.26
C VAL A 370 -14.39 14.86 -22.40
N LYS A 371 -13.69 15.03 -21.28
CA LYS A 371 -12.23 14.86 -21.19
C LYS A 371 -11.91 13.84 -20.12
N TYR A 372 -10.94 12.99 -20.40
CA TYR A 372 -10.30 12.12 -19.43
C TYR A 372 -8.81 12.48 -19.32
N VAL A 373 -8.34 12.65 -18.09
CA VAL A 373 -6.93 12.93 -17.80
C VAL A 373 -6.42 11.81 -16.90
N PRO A 374 -5.61 10.87 -17.40
CA PRO A 374 -5.02 9.83 -16.57
C PRO A 374 -4.03 10.43 -15.57
N THR A 375 -3.95 9.87 -14.36
CA THR A 375 -3.04 10.30 -13.30
C THR A 375 -2.09 9.21 -12.84
N VAL A 376 -2.50 7.95 -12.90
CA VAL A 376 -1.69 6.79 -12.53
C VAL A 376 -2.09 5.57 -13.34
N ALA A 377 -1.08 4.78 -13.75
CA ALA A 377 -1.25 3.43 -14.30
C ALA A 377 -0.11 2.57 -13.73
N SER A 378 -0.46 1.63 -12.84
CA SER A 378 0.50 0.76 -12.17
C SER A 378 0.07 -0.69 -12.29
N ASN A 379 0.99 -1.53 -12.74
CA ASN A 379 0.75 -2.97 -12.82
C ASN A 379 0.58 -3.57 -11.43
N GLY A 380 -0.25 -4.60 -11.36
CA GLY A 380 -0.27 -5.48 -10.21
C GLY A 380 0.91 -6.45 -10.21
N TRP A 381 0.89 -7.34 -9.25
CA TRP A 381 1.89 -8.39 -9.13
C TRP A 381 1.25 -9.67 -8.62
N SER A 382 1.67 -10.80 -9.15
CA SER A 382 1.33 -12.12 -8.62
C SER A 382 2.60 -12.94 -8.40
N ALA A 383 2.69 -13.58 -7.24
CA ALA A 383 3.82 -14.44 -6.91
C ALA A 383 3.84 -15.66 -7.85
N LYS A 384 5.03 -15.99 -8.35
CA LYS A 384 5.25 -17.30 -8.95
C LYS A 384 5.06 -18.39 -7.89
N ALA A 385 4.82 -19.63 -8.32
CA ALA A 385 4.74 -20.76 -7.40
C ALA A 385 5.94 -20.75 -6.42
N ALA A 386 5.63 -20.87 -5.12
CA ALA A 386 6.66 -20.84 -4.09
C ALA A 386 7.71 -21.93 -4.34
N ALA A 387 8.98 -21.60 -4.17
CA ALA A 387 10.05 -22.58 -4.28
C ALA A 387 9.83 -23.71 -3.23
N PRO A 388 10.13 -24.97 -3.57
CA PRO A 388 9.85 -26.11 -2.67
C PRO A 388 10.46 -25.99 -1.26
N TRP A 389 11.55 -25.25 -1.11
CA TRP A 389 12.18 -25.02 0.19
C TRP A 389 11.37 -24.03 1.06
N ILE A 390 10.66 -23.06 0.45
CA ILE A 390 9.77 -22.12 1.17
C ILE A 390 8.64 -22.92 1.80
N THR A 391 7.96 -23.80 1.02
CA THR A 391 6.88 -24.64 1.53
C THR A 391 7.30 -25.55 2.69
N LYS A 392 8.59 -25.90 2.76
CA LYS A 392 9.14 -26.68 3.88
C LYS A 392 9.55 -25.85 5.09
N ALA A 393 9.74 -24.55 4.91
CA ALA A 393 10.11 -23.62 5.98
C ALA A 393 8.90 -23.19 6.81
N PHE A 394 7.73 -23.28 6.22
CA PHE A 394 6.43 -22.97 6.82
C PHE A 394 5.64 -24.27 7.07
#